data_784d31cb4cd8a8c754e626a27a675d8c
#
_entry.id   784d31cb4cd8a8c754e626a27a675d8c
#
_cell.length_a   1.000
_cell.length_b   1.000
_cell.length_c   1.000
_cell.angle_alpha   90.00
_cell.angle_beta   90.00
_cell.angle_gamma   90.00
#
_symmetry.space_group_name_H-M   'P 1'
#
loop_
_entity.id
_entity.type
_entity.pdbx_description
1 polymer ?
#
loop_
_entity_poly.entity_id
_entity_poly.type
_entity_poly.pdbx_seq_one_letter_code
_entity_poly.pdbx_strand_id
1 'polypeptide(L)'
;PERIAEFLNCVLPYENQILTNEVIMKIIGNIIKSKLYKTNYENVVYKEEFKDDEYEFTEEQIQEIIINSPQDHKEMGFDKGWPSRFDTFYKLSKEFGYIYYEIGQPIEITQVGHMLIDALNENPCNDQKIKDVFLNSMMKYQINNPFRKNANSNVPLILLLQVIKLLKEDPEENDAGVFRK
;
A
#
# COMPACT_ATOMS: atom_id res chain seq x y z
N PRO A 1 -0.27 -1.15 -9.00
CA PRO A 1 0.74 -0.12 -8.70
C PRO A 1 0.11 1.20 -8.29
N GLU A 2 -0.95 1.66 -8.97
CA GLU A 2 -1.62 2.95 -8.76
C GLU A 2 -2.05 3.11 -7.30
N ARG A 3 -2.67 2.10 -6.72
CA ARG A 3 -3.13 2.10 -5.33
C ARG A 3 -2.00 2.28 -4.31
N ILE A 4 -0.77 1.85 -4.63
CA ILE A 4 0.40 2.09 -3.78
C ILE A 4 0.76 3.58 -3.81
N ALA A 5 0.74 4.20 -5.00
CA ALA A 5 0.97 5.63 -5.13
C ALA A 5 -0.09 6.45 -4.39
N GLU A 6 -1.36 6.06 -4.49
CA GLU A 6 -2.47 6.68 -3.76
C GLU A 6 -2.29 6.57 -2.23
N PHE A 7 -1.91 5.39 -1.71
CA PHE A 7 -1.59 5.24 -0.29
C PHE A 7 -0.42 6.13 0.13
N LEU A 8 0.66 6.19 -0.66
CA LEU A 8 1.79 7.07 -0.36
C LEU A 8 1.37 8.55 -0.36
N ASN A 9 0.50 8.94 -1.27
CA ASN A 9 -0.04 10.30 -1.33
C ASN A 9 -0.85 10.66 -0.06
N CYS A 10 -1.52 9.70 0.58
CA CYS A 10 -2.20 9.92 1.87
C CYS A 10 -1.23 10.19 3.03
N VAL A 11 0.00 9.72 2.93
CA VAL A 11 1.06 9.95 3.94
C VAL A 11 1.82 11.25 3.71
N LEU A 12 1.92 11.71 2.45
CA LEU A 12 2.76 12.84 2.05
C LEU A 12 2.63 14.08 2.96
N PRO A 13 1.43 14.50 3.43
CA PRO A 13 1.30 15.65 4.33
C PRO A 13 1.98 15.48 5.69
N TYR A 14 2.38 14.27 6.04
CA TYR A 14 2.98 13.91 7.33
C TYR A 14 4.45 13.50 7.19
N GLU A 15 5.03 13.65 6.01
CA GLU A 15 6.46 13.41 5.80
C GLU A 15 7.31 14.26 6.76
N ASN A 16 8.37 13.69 7.29
CA ASN A 16 9.25 14.25 8.33
C ASN A 16 8.59 14.47 9.71
N GLN A 17 7.32 14.15 9.90
CA GLN A 17 6.70 14.16 11.23
C GLN A 17 7.03 12.86 11.97
N ILE A 18 7.17 12.97 13.29
CA ILE A 18 7.32 11.80 14.16
C ILE A 18 6.07 10.94 14.08
N LEU A 19 6.22 9.67 13.76
CA LEU A 19 5.10 8.74 13.70
C LEU A 19 4.59 8.44 15.11
N THR A 20 3.39 8.91 15.40
CA THR A 20 2.64 8.64 16.64
C THR A 20 1.29 8.02 16.29
N ASN A 21 0.59 7.45 17.28
CA ASN A 21 -0.77 6.96 17.05
C ASN A 21 -1.71 8.08 16.54
N GLU A 22 -1.51 9.32 16.99
CA GLU A 22 -2.29 10.46 16.51
C GLU A 22 -2.04 10.72 15.02
N VAL A 23 -0.78 10.72 14.58
CA VAL A 23 -0.42 10.89 13.17
C VAL A 23 -0.97 9.73 12.33
N ILE A 24 -0.87 8.50 12.83
CA ILE A 24 -1.47 7.33 12.18
C ILE A 24 -2.98 7.53 11.96
N MET A 25 -3.71 7.99 12.97
CA MET A 25 -5.15 8.21 12.85
C MET A 25 -5.49 9.28 11.81
N LYS A 26 -4.69 10.33 11.69
CA LYS A 26 -4.83 11.34 10.63
C LYS A 26 -4.59 10.75 9.24
N ILE A 27 -3.57 9.91 9.08
CA ILE A 27 -3.31 9.21 7.81
C ILE A 27 -4.47 8.25 7.47
N ILE A 28 -4.99 7.52 8.45
CA ILE A 28 -6.19 6.67 8.27
C ILE A 28 -7.38 7.51 7.81
N GLY A 29 -7.58 8.69 8.37
CA GLY A 29 -8.59 9.65 7.90
C GLY A 29 -8.41 9.98 6.41
N ASN A 30 -7.19 10.28 5.97
CA ASN A 30 -6.90 10.52 4.56
C ASN A 30 -7.19 9.30 3.67
N ILE A 31 -6.88 8.09 4.13
CA ILE A 31 -7.15 6.84 3.40
C ILE A 31 -8.67 6.64 3.21
N ILE A 32 -9.47 6.93 4.24
CA ILE A 32 -10.93 6.86 4.17
C ILE A 32 -11.48 7.96 3.27
N LYS A 33 -11.01 9.20 3.45
CA LYS A 33 -11.38 10.36 2.63
C LYS A 33 -11.14 10.11 1.14
N SER A 34 -10.02 9.51 0.80
CA SER A 34 -9.66 9.12 -0.58
C SER A 34 -10.35 7.84 -1.05
N LYS A 35 -11.30 7.29 -0.29
CA LYS A 35 -12.06 6.07 -0.62
C LYS A 35 -11.20 4.84 -0.91
N LEU A 36 -9.95 4.85 -0.45
CA LEU A 36 -9.00 3.75 -0.63
C LEU A 36 -9.32 2.54 0.26
N TYR A 37 -9.97 2.78 1.39
CA TYR A 37 -10.40 1.73 2.30
C TYR A 37 -11.90 1.84 2.59
N LYS A 38 -12.62 0.76 2.26
CA LYS A 38 -14.06 0.62 2.52
C LYS A 38 -14.28 -0.17 3.79
N THR A 39 -15.01 0.42 4.73
CA THR A 39 -15.50 -0.28 5.92
C THR A 39 -16.90 -0.82 5.67
N ASN A 40 -17.35 -1.76 6.52
CA ASN A 40 -18.75 -2.21 6.45
C ASN A 40 -19.71 -1.09 6.83
N TYR A 41 -19.34 -0.24 7.79
CA TYR A 41 -20.13 0.90 8.23
C TYR A 41 -20.34 1.90 7.09
N GLU A 42 -19.28 2.28 6.39
CA GLU A 42 -19.30 3.15 5.23
C GLU A 42 -20.20 2.61 4.11
N ASN A 43 -20.15 1.30 3.85
CA ASN A 43 -21.00 0.67 2.85
C ASN A 43 -22.50 0.65 3.22
N VAL A 44 -22.83 0.74 4.50
CA VAL A 44 -24.23 0.74 4.98
C VAL A 44 -24.77 2.16 5.10
N VAL A 45 -23.99 3.07 5.70
CA VAL A 45 -24.46 4.42 6.06
C VAL A 45 -24.19 5.42 4.94
N TYR A 46 -23.03 5.34 4.27
CA TYR A 46 -22.56 6.30 3.26
C TYR A 46 -22.40 5.64 1.87
N LYS A 47 -23.29 4.70 1.56
CA LYS A 47 -23.18 3.87 0.35
C LYS A 47 -23.23 4.66 -0.96
N GLU A 48 -24.07 5.69 -1.03
CA GLU A 48 -24.21 6.51 -2.24
C GLU A 48 -23.10 7.55 -2.33
N GLU A 49 -22.73 8.17 -1.22
CA GLU A 49 -21.61 9.10 -1.10
C GLU A 49 -20.27 8.43 -1.45
N PHE A 50 -20.15 7.16 -1.12
CA PHE A 50 -18.96 6.39 -1.46
C PHE A 50 -18.85 6.12 -2.97
N LYS A 51 -19.95 6.00 -3.69
CA LYS A 51 -19.98 5.76 -5.15
C LYS A 51 -19.81 7.04 -5.96
N ASP A 52 -20.06 8.19 -5.36
CA ASP A 52 -19.91 9.49 -5.98
C ASP A 52 -18.45 9.94 -5.86
N ASP A 53 -17.69 9.88 -6.95
CA ASP A 53 -16.28 10.23 -6.97
C ASP A 53 -16.01 11.71 -6.63
N GLU A 54 -17.01 12.58 -6.78
CA GLU A 54 -16.93 14.01 -6.46
C GLU A 54 -17.29 14.30 -4.99
N TYR A 55 -17.92 13.33 -4.29
CA TYR A 55 -18.29 13.53 -2.89
C TYR A 55 -17.08 13.49 -1.97
N GLU A 56 -16.92 14.53 -1.16
CA GLU A 56 -15.89 14.61 -0.13
C GLU A 56 -16.49 14.38 1.26
N PHE A 57 -15.98 13.36 1.98
CA PHE A 57 -16.35 13.14 3.38
C PHE A 57 -15.86 14.27 4.26
N THR A 58 -16.74 14.74 5.19
CA THR A 58 -16.34 15.69 6.23
C THR A 58 -15.51 15.01 7.32
N GLU A 59 -14.80 15.79 8.12
CA GLU A 59 -14.02 15.25 9.25
C GLU A 59 -14.90 14.52 10.26
N GLU A 60 -16.12 15.01 10.51
CA GLU A 60 -17.10 14.38 11.41
C GLU A 60 -17.53 13.01 10.87
N GLN A 61 -17.81 12.90 9.57
CA GLN A 61 -18.17 11.63 8.92
C GLN A 61 -17.01 10.64 8.96
N ILE A 62 -15.78 11.11 8.73
CA ILE A 62 -14.57 10.27 8.82
C ILE A 62 -14.41 9.72 10.24
N GLN A 63 -14.57 10.58 11.28
CA GLN A 63 -14.51 10.15 12.67
C GLN A 63 -15.63 9.17 13.03
N GLU A 64 -16.84 9.40 12.54
CA GLU A 64 -17.96 8.48 12.69
C GLU A 64 -17.65 7.10 12.08
N ILE A 65 -17.10 7.06 10.87
CA ILE A 65 -16.68 5.82 10.19
C ILE A 65 -15.61 5.09 11.01
N ILE A 66 -14.61 5.80 11.50
CA ILE A 66 -13.52 5.23 12.32
C ILE A 66 -14.04 4.61 13.59
N ILE A 67 -14.89 5.33 14.34
CA ILE A 67 -15.44 4.90 15.62
C ILE A 67 -16.34 3.67 15.44
N ASN A 68 -17.14 3.63 14.39
CA ASN A 68 -18.09 2.55 14.12
C ASN A 68 -17.48 1.39 13.32
N SER A 69 -16.20 1.46 13.01
CA SER A 69 -15.46 0.41 12.29
C SER A 69 -14.23 -0.05 13.07
N PRO A 70 -14.38 -0.56 14.29
CA PRO A 70 -13.26 -1.00 15.10
C PRO A 70 -12.46 -2.10 14.38
N GLN A 71 -11.14 -2.02 14.47
CA GLN A 71 -10.23 -3.00 13.89
C GLN A 71 -9.72 -3.93 14.99
N ASP A 72 -9.72 -5.24 14.71
CA ASP A 72 -9.17 -6.26 15.62
C ASP A 72 -7.75 -6.68 15.29
N HIS A 73 -7.16 -6.02 14.31
CA HIS A 73 -5.82 -6.34 13.83
C HIS A 73 -4.74 -6.03 14.87
N LYS A 74 -3.72 -6.88 14.97
CA LYS A 74 -2.56 -6.68 15.83
C LYS A 74 -1.27 -7.05 15.10
N GLU A 75 -0.45 -6.04 14.86
CA GLU A 75 0.91 -6.18 14.34
C GLU A 75 1.93 -5.86 15.43
N MET A 76 3.11 -6.44 15.30
CA MET A 76 4.21 -6.19 16.25
C MET A 76 4.72 -4.75 16.10
N GLY A 77 4.85 -4.07 17.23
CA GLY A 77 5.33 -2.67 17.28
C GLY A 77 4.21 -1.62 17.18
N PHE A 78 2.97 -2.02 16.90
CA PHE A 78 1.83 -1.11 16.82
C PHE A 78 0.75 -1.47 17.85
N ASP A 79 -0.04 -0.49 18.27
CA ASP A 79 -1.22 -0.74 19.10
C ASP A 79 -2.27 -1.52 18.30
N LYS A 80 -3.06 -2.35 19.01
CA LYS A 80 -4.15 -3.11 18.41
C LYS A 80 -5.16 -2.15 17.77
N GLY A 81 -5.71 -2.53 16.63
CA GLY A 81 -6.74 -1.77 15.94
C GLY A 81 -6.20 -0.97 14.74
N TRP A 82 -6.64 0.25 14.58
CA TRP A 82 -6.27 1.11 13.46
C TRP A 82 -4.75 1.34 13.31
N PRO A 83 -3.95 1.53 14.39
CA PRO A 83 -2.50 1.62 14.26
C PRO A 83 -1.86 0.38 13.61
N SER A 84 -2.29 -0.80 14.01
CA SER A 84 -1.84 -2.05 13.37
C SER A 84 -2.34 -2.18 11.93
N ARG A 85 -3.54 -1.67 11.64
CA ARG A 85 -4.09 -1.63 10.29
C ARG A 85 -3.29 -0.72 9.37
N PHE A 86 -2.77 0.39 9.89
CA PHE A 86 -1.83 1.26 9.17
C PHE A 86 -0.63 0.49 8.64
N ASP A 87 0.04 -0.31 9.47
CA ASP A 87 1.19 -1.11 9.01
C ASP A 87 0.79 -2.06 7.87
N THR A 88 -0.42 -2.64 7.91
CA THR A 88 -0.93 -3.50 6.83
C THR A 88 -1.01 -2.76 5.48
N PHE A 89 -1.39 -1.48 5.46
CA PHE A 89 -1.46 -0.69 4.22
C PHE A 89 -0.08 -0.38 3.66
N TYR A 90 0.90 -0.12 4.53
CA TYR A 90 2.21 0.39 4.12
C TYR A 90 3.32 -0.65 4.12
N LYS A 91 3.07 -1.85 4.64
CA LYS A 91 4.07 -2.92 4.74
C LYS A 91 4.74 -3.26 3.42
N LEU A 92 3.95 -3.41 2.35
CA LEU A 92 4.50 -3.66 1.01
C LEU A 92 5.31 -2.47 0.49
N SER A 93 4.84 -1.25 0.73
CA SER A 93 5.55 -0.02 0.34
C SER A 93 6.88 0.11 1.08
N LYS A 94 6.94 -0.29 2.35
CA LYS A 94 8.17 -0.36 3.15
C LYS A 94 9.11 -1.44 2.61
N GLU A 95 8.60 -2.62 2.27
CA GLU A 95 9.37 -3.71 1.69
C GLU A 95 9.99 -3.35 0.33
N PHE A 96 9.33 -2.55 -0.47
CA PHE A 96 9.84 -2.05 -1.75
C PHE A 96 10.75 -0.81 -1.60
N GLY A 97 10.89 -0.29 -0.38
CA GLY A 97 11.73 0.88 -0.12
C GLY A 97 11.15 2.20 -0.63
N TYR A 98 9.82 2.32 -0.70
CA TYR A 98 9.15 3.57 -1.06
C TYR A 98 8.98 4.51 0.13
N ILE A 99 8.88 3.94 1.33
CA ILE A 99 8.66 4.66 2.58
C ILE A 99 9.39 3.96 3.71
N TYR A 100 9.90 4.73 4.64
CA TYR A 100 10.39 4.26 5.93
C TYR A 100 9.60 4.89 7.05
N TYR A 101 9.19 4.09 8.02
CA TYR A 101 8.48 4.53 9.21
C TYR A 101 8.68 3.55 10.37
N GLU A 102 8.79 4.09 11.56
CA GLU A 102 8.73 3.37 12.85
C GLU A 102 8.07 4.27 13.89
N ILE A 103 7.41 3.68 14.87
CA ILE A 103 6.82 4.46 15.98
C ILE A 103 7.91 5.25 16.70
N GLY A 104 7.71 6.53 16.87
CA GLY A 104 8.64 7.45 17.51
C GLY A 104 9.77 7.97 16.60
N GLN A 105 9.78 7.58 15.32
CA GLN A 105 10.72 8.08 14.31
C GLN A 105 10.02 8.95 13.27
N PRO A 106 10.73 9.84 12.57
CA PRO A 106 10.18 10.57 11.44
C PRO A 106 9.75 9.62 10.32
N ILE A 107 8.64 9.96 9.66
CA ILE A 107 8.23 9.31 8.43
C ILE A 107 9.12 9.82 7.30
N GLU A 108 9.72 8.92 6.53
CA GLU A 108 10.55 9.26 5.39
C GLU A 108 9.97 8.63 4.11
N ILE A 109 9.62 9.45 3.13
CA ILE A 109 9.27 8.99 1.79
C ILE A 109 10.56 9.05 0.96
N THR A 110 10.94 7.92 0.38
CA THR A 110 12.17 7.85 -0.43
C THR A 110 11.99 8.55 -1.78
N GLN A 111 13.11 8.84 -2.45
CA GLN A 111 13.06 9.41 -3.81
C GLN A 111 12.20 8.55 -4.75
N VAL A 112 12.25 7.22 -4.63
CA VAL A 112 11.44 6.31 -5.46
C VAL A 112 9.95 6.39 -5.07
N GLY A 113 9.65 6.57 -3.78
CA GLY A 113 8.30 6.85 -3.29
C GLY A 113 7.75 8.16 -3.87
N HIS A 114 8.54 9.23 -3.84
CA HIS A 114 8.17 10.52 -4.47
C HIS A 114 7.95 10.38 -5.98
N MET A 115 8.74 9.59 -6.70
CA MET A 115 8.50 9.35 -8.13
C MET A 115 7.12 8.73 -8.42
N LEU A 116 6.59 7.89 -7.52
CA LEU A 116 5.23 7.34 -7.64
C LEU A 116 4.17 8.41 -7.37
N ILE A 117 4.36 9.22 -6.34
CA ILE A 117 3.44 10.32 -5.97
C ILE A 117 3.41 11.37 -7.08
N ASP A 118 4.56 11.78 -7.59
CA ASP A 118 4.66 12.75 -8.67
C ASP A 118 3.96 12.26 -9.93
N ALA A 119 4.18 11.00 -10.31
CA ALA A 119 3.54 10.40 -11.47
C ALA A 119 2.01 10.30 -11.32
N LEU A 120 1.51 10.04 -10.09
CA LEU A 120 0.08 10.04 -9.77
C LEU A 120 -0.51 11.45 -9.95
N ASN A 121 0.21 12.47 -9.50
CA ASN A 121 -0.25 13.87 -9.48
C ASN A 121 0.02 14.62 -10.80
N GLU A 122 0.66 14.00 -11.79
CA GLU A 122 0.72 14.54 -13.15
C GLU A 122 -0.70 14.69 -13.74
N ASN A 123 -0.94 15.67 -14.58
CA ASN A 123 -2.24 15.86 -15.22
C ASN A 123 -2.10 15.81 -16.77
N PRO A 124 -2.53 14.73 -17.44
CA PRO A 124 -3.15 13.52 -16.85
C PRO A 124 -2.14 12.67 -16.07
N CYS A 125 -2.66 11.83 -15.17
CA CYS A 125 -1.86 10.87 -14.39
C CYS A 125 -0.95 10.02 -15.31
N ASN A 126 0.30 9.87 -14.90
CA ASN A 126 1.30 9.14 -15.68
C ASN A 126 1.36 7.66 -15.28
N ASP A 127 0.34 6.90 -15.69
CA ASP A 127 0.22 5.46 -15.41
C ASP A 127 1.43 4.66 -15.88
N GLN A 128 2.04 5.02 -17.00
CA GLN A 128 3.21 4.30 -17.50
C GLN A 128 4.40 4.46 -16.57
N LYS A 129 4.64 5.68 -16.09
CA LYS A 129 5.73 5.94 -15.13
C LYS A 129 5.52 5.20 -13.82
N ILE A 130 4.26 5.14 -13.31
CA ILE A 130 3.92 4.35 -12.11
C ILE A 130 4.25 2.87 -12.34
N LYS A 131 3.86 2.30 -13.47
CA LYS A 131 4.13 0.90 -13.83
C LYS A 131 5.63 0.62 -13.96
N ASP A 132 6.38 1.51 -14.58
CA ASP A 132 7.83 1.38 -14.76
C ASP A 132 8.58 1.42 -13.43
N VAL A 133 8.23 2.35 -12.54
CA VAL A 133 8.80 2.44 -11.20
C VAL A 133 8.50 1.15 -10.40
N PHE A 134 7.25 0.69 -10.45
CA PHE A 134 6.84 -0.52 -9.75
C PHE A 134 7.54 -1.76 -10.30
N LEU A 135 7.63 -1.93 -11.63
CA LEU A 135 8.34 -3.02 -12.27
C LEU A 135 9.83 -3.04 -11.89
N ASN A 136 10.49 -1.87 -11.90
CA ASN A 136 11.88 -1.76 -11.48
C ASN A 136 12.07 -2.18 -10.02
N SER A 137 11.14 -1.82 -9.13
CA SER A 137 11.17 -2.23 -7.72
C SER A 137 10.95 -3.75 -7.57
N MET A 138 10.04 -4.34 -8.35
CA MET A 138 9.83 -5.79 -8.36
C MET A 138 11.07 -6.54 -8.87
N MET A 139 11.74 -6.03 -9.89
CA MET A 139 12.98 -6.66 -10.41
C MET A 139 14.11 -6.65 -9.38
N LYS A 140 14.17 -5.64 -8.54
CA LYS A 140 15.19 -5.48 -7.48
C LYS A 140 14.78 -6.10 -6.16
N TYR A 141 13.51 -6.50 -6.01
CA TYR A 141 13.00 -7.05 -4.76
C TYR A 141 13.67 -8.37 -4.44
N GLN A 142 14.28 -8.42 -3.27
CA GLN A 142 14.94 -9.61 -2.72
C GLN A 142 14.27 -10.00 -1.41
N ILE A 143 14.15 -11.29 -1.20
CA ILE A 143 13.59 -11.81 0.06
C ILE A 143 14.53 -11.51 1.25
N ASN A 144 15.81 -11.30 1.03
CA ASN A 144 16.78 -10.85 2.04
C ASN A 144 16.76 -9.33 2.28
N ASN A 145 15.62 -8.73 2.10
CA ASN A 145 15.36 -7.35 2.41
C ASN A 145 15.49 -7.10 3.93
N PRO A 146 16.16 -6.03 4.42
CA PRO A 146 16.34 -5.75 5.85
C PRO A 146 15.02 -5.64 6.62
N PHE A 147 13.90 -5.42 5.95
CA PHE A 147 12.56 -5.40 6.55
C PHE A 147 11.90 -6.79 6.65
N ARG A 148 12.51 -7.84 6.10
CA ARG A 148 12.06 -9.23 6.24
C ARG A 148 13.14 -10.10 6.86
N LYS A 149 12.95 -10.49 8.11
CA LYS A 149 13.93 -11.26 8.89
C LYS A 149 14.02 -12.76 8.54
N ASN A 150 13.11 -13.32 7.75
CA ASN A 150 13.08 -14.75 7.37
C ASN A 150 13.18 -14.88 5.85
N ALA A 151 14.40 -14.87 5.37
CA ALA A 151 14.59 -14.73 3.95
C ALA A 151 15.39 -15.87 3.34
N ASN A 152 14.83 -16.45 2.32
CA ASN A 152 15.58 -17.14 1.30
C ASN A 152 16.13 -16.10 0.34
N SER A 153 17.38 -16.24 -0.11
CA SER A 153 18.06 -15.31 -1.03
C SER A 153 17.51 -15.34 -2.47
N ASN A 154 16.21 -15.54 -2.64
CA ASN A 154 15.55 -15.61 -3.93
C ASN A 154 15.09 -14.23 -4.39
N VAL A 155 15.14 -13.98 -5.69
CA VAL A 155 14.49 -12.87 -6.35
C VAL A 155 13.17 -13.38 -6.93
N PRO A 156 12.02 -13.11 -6.31
CA PRO A 156 10.76 -13.80 -6.63
C PRO A 156 10.32 -13.62 -8.07
N LEU A 157 10.52 -12.44 -8.65
CA LEU A 157 10.15 -12.19 -10.05
C LEU A 157 11.00 -13.04 -11.02
N ILE A 158 12.31 -13.13 -10.81
CA ILE A 158 13.18 -13.94 -11.65
C ILE A 158 12.81 -15.41 -11.55
N LEU A 159 12.56 -15.89 -10.32
CA LEU A 159 12.12 -17.26 -10.12
C LEU A 159 10.79 -17.56 -10.85
N LEU A 160 9.80 -16.65 -10.75
CA LEU A 160 8.53 -16.78 -11.46
C LEU A 160 8.74 -16.86 -12.98
N LEU A 161 9.55 -15.97 -13.53
CA LEU A 161 9.85 -15.96 -14.99
C LEU A 161 10.56 -17.24 -15.44
N GLN A 162 11.47 -17.78 -14.62
CA GLN A 162 12.13 -19.08 -14.90
C GLN A 162 11.12 -20.23 -14.88
N VAL A 163 10.21 -20.27 -13.91
CA VAL A 163 9.14 -21.29 -13.85
C VAL A 163 8.23 -21.20 -15.07
N ILE A 164 7.80 -19.99 -15.46
CA ILE A 164 6.97 -19.78 -16.66
C ILE A 164 7.71 -20.26 -17.92
N LYS A 165 9.03 -19.97 -18.02
CA LYS A 165 9.84 -20.43 -19.15
C LYS A 165 9.89 -21.95 -19.23
N LEU A 166 10.17 -22.63 -18.09
CA LEU A 166 10.22 -24.09 -18.02
C LEU A 166 8.88 -24.74 -18.40
N LEU A 167 7.76 -24.18 -17.90
CA LEU A 167 6.42 -24.67 -18.26
C LEU A 167 6.11 -24.53 -19.75
N LYS A 168 6.60 -23.46 -20.40
CA LYS A 168 6.44 -23.28 -21.85
C LYS A 168 7.28 -24.27 -22.69
N GLU A 169 8.39 -24.70 -22.13
CA GLU A 169 9.30 -25.66 -22.79
C GLU A 169 8.86 -27.12 -22.55
N ASP A 170 7.91 -27.35 -21.60
CA ASP A 170 7.38 -28.69 -21.31
C ASP A 170 6.30 -29.07 -22.34
N PRO A 171 6.49 -30.20 -23.09
CA PRO A 171 5.51 -30.63 -24.07
C PRO A 171 4.15 -31.03 -23.50
N GLU A 172 4.09 -31.40 -22.23
CA GLU A 172 2.86 -31.82 -21.52
C GLU A 172 2.10 -30.63 -20.92
N GLU A 173 2.77 -29.49 -20.70
CA GLU A 173 2.24 -28.29 -20.07
C GLU A 173 2.28 -27.08 -21.02
N ASN A 174 1.64 -27.20 -22.17
CA ASN A 174 1.66 -26.16 -23.21
C ASN A 174 0.92 -24.85 -22.83
N ASP A 175 0.29 -24.80 -21.67
CA ASP A 175 -0.46 -23.63 -21.21
C ASP A 175 0.45 -22.73 -20.36
N ALA A 176 0.79 -21.59 -20.90
CA ALA A 176 1.84 -20.68 -20.43
C ALA A 176 1.47 -19.90 -19.15
N GLY A 177 0.68 -20.44 -18.26
CA GLY A 177 0.24 -19.78 -17.03
C GLY A 177 0.55 -20.57 -15.76
N VAL A 178 0.93 -19.86 -14.71
CA VAL A 178 0.95 -20.41 -13.36
C VAL A 178 -0.40 -20.07 -12.71
N PHE A 179 -1.26 -21.08 -12.55
CA PHE A 179 -2.57 -20.92 -11.96
C PHE A 179 -2.52 -21.15 -10.45
N ARG A 180 -3.22 -20.31 -9.69
CA ARG A 180 -3.50 -20.55 -8.29
C ARG A 180 -4.64 -21.57 -8.19
N LYS A 181 -4.35 -22.75 -7.61
CA LYS A 181 -5.38 -23.72 -7.21
C LYS A 181 -6.09 -23.24 -5.95
#